data_372152572b23ad02f279a880011951a8
#
_entry.id   372152572b23ad02f279a880011951a8
#
_cell.length_a   1.000
_cell.length_b   1.000
_cell.length_c   1.000
_cell.angle_alpha   90.00
_cell.angle_beta   90.00
_cell.angle_gamma   90.00
#
_symmetry.space_group_name_H-M   'P 1'
#
loop_
_entity.id
_entity.type
_entity.pdbx_description
1 polymer ?
#
loop_
_entity_poly.entity_id
_entity_poly.type
_entity_poly.pdbx_seq_one_letter_code
_entity_poly.pdbx_strand_id
1 'polypeptide(L)'
;MHGIIRRSSSFNTGRIEDLYQDPHVDHAKLFLHYGDLTDSTNLFEIISKVRPDELYNLGAQSHVKVSFEMSEYTADCDGIGVLRMLNAIRSAGLSEKTRFYQASTSELYGLVQEVPQSETTPFYPRSPYAVAKQYAYWIVVNYREAYGMHLSNGILF
;
A
#
# COMPACT_ATOMS: atom_id res chain seq x y z
N MET A 1 -1.80 -2.91 -17.49
CA MET A 1 -1.66 -2.95 -16.00
C MET A 1 -0.20 -2.85 -15.63
N HIS A 2 0.14 -2.12 -14.55
CA HIS A 2 1.50 -2.02 -14.03
C HIS A 2 1.53 -2.61 -12.62
N GLY A 3 2.57 -3.40 -12.32
CA GLY A 3 2.80 -3.99 -11.00
C GLY A 3 4.15 -3.58 -10.44
N ILE A 4 4.21 -3.31 -9.13
CA ILE A 4 5.48 -3.11 -8.43
C ILE A 4 5.84 -4.41 -7.73
N ILE A 5 7.04 -4.90 -7.96
CA ILE A 5 7.61 -6.08 -7.31
C ILE A 5 8.89 -5.70 -6.57
N ARG A 6 9.04 -6.20 -5.35
CA ARG A 6 10.27 -6.00 -4.59
C ARG A 6 11.38 -6.89 -5.16
N ARG A 7 12.58 -6.34 -5.33
CA ARG A 7 13.75 -7.12 -5.68
C ARG A 7 14.12 -8.07 -4.54
N SER A 8 14.30 -9.34 -4.86
CA SER A 8 14.65 -10.38 -3.89
C SER A 8 15.77 -11.26 -4.45
N SER A 9 16.58 -11.84 -3.57
CA SER A 9 17.60 -12.85 -3.93
C SER A 9 16.99 -14.21 -4.25
N SER A 10 15.74 -14.45 -3.85
CA SER A 10 14.96 -15.64 -4.19
C SER A 10 13.80 -15.28 -5.13
N PHE A 11 13.38 -16.23 -5.95
CA PHE A 11 12.21 -16.03 -6.81
C PHE A 11 10.95 -15.76 -5.98
N ASN A 12 10.26 -14.66 -6.28
CA ASN A 12 9.04 -14.24 -5.60
C ASN A 12 7.89 -13.94 -6.58
N THR A 13 8.05 -14.31 -7.85
CA THR A 13 7.11 -14.01 -8.96
C THR A 13 6.18 -15.17 -9.33
N GLY A 14 6.33 -16.35 -8.73
CA GLY A 14 5.62 -17.56 -9.13
C GLY A 14 4.10 -17.44 -9.24
N ARG A 15 3.47 -16.49 -8.52
CA ARG A 15 2.01 -16.25 -8.61
C ARG A 15 1.59 -15.39 -9.80
N ILE A 16 2.54 -14.76 -10.48
CA ILE A 16 2.29 -13.84 -11.60
C ILE A 16 2.99 -14.26 -12.88
N GLU A 17 3.75 -15.37 -12.86
CA GLU A 17 4.50 -15.85 -14.02
C GLU A 17 3.58 -16.17 -15.21
N ASP A 18 2.43 -16.77 -14.96
CA ASP A 18 1.43 -17.08 -16.00
C ASP A 18 0.83 -15.82 -16.65
N LEU A 19 0.93 -14.67 -15.97
CA LEU A 19 0.42 -13.38 -16.45
C LEU A 19 1.53 -12.54 -17.09
N TYR A 20 2.79 -12.86 -16.82
CA TYR A 20 3.93 -12.10 -17.29
C TYR A 20 4.16 -12.36 -18.79
N GLN A 21 4.32 -11.28 -19.52
CA GLN A 21 4.72 -11.30 -20.91
C GLN A 21 5.96 -10.45 -21.06
N ASP A 22 6.86 -10.82 -21.99
CA ASP A 22 8.01 -9.98 -22.32
C ASP A 22 7.49 -8.58 -22.73
N PRO A 23 7.97 -7.49 -22.09
CA PRO A 23 7.51 -6.14 -22.39
C PRO A 23 7.78 -5.69 -23.85
N HIS A 24 8.63 -6.42 -24.59
CA HIS A 24 8.90 -6.19 -26.01
C HIS A 24 7.89 -6.90 -26.94
N VAL A 25 7.01 -7.73 -26.40
CA VAL A 25 5.94 -8.37 -27.19
C VAL A 25 4.83 -7.36 -27.41
N ASP A 26 4.37 -7.23 -28.66
CA ASP A 26 3.24 -6.42 -29.01
C ASP A 26 2.00 -6.87 -28.19
N HIS A 27 1.29 -5.88 -27.60
CA HIS A 27 0.11 -6.11 -26.77
C HIS A 27 0.36 -6.69 -25.36
N ALA A 28 1.57 -6.60 -24.80
CA ALA A 28 1.80 -6.94 -23.39
C ALA A 28 0.82 -6.17 -22.48
N LYS A 29 0.13 -6.88 -21.58
CA LYS A 29 -0.90 -6.31 -20.69
C LYS A 29 -0.40 -6.04 -19.28
N LEU A 30 0.69 -6.66 -18.88
CA LEU A 30 1.31 -6.54 -17.56
C LEU A 30 2.76 -6.06 -17.68
N PHE A 31 3.04 -4.92 -17.06
CA PHE A 31 4.38 -4.34 -16.95
C PHE A 31 4.83 -4.37 -15.50
N LEU A 32 5.97 -4.98 -15.22
CA LEU A 32 6.53 -5.08 -13.87
C LEU A 32 7.66 -4.06 -13.67
N HIS A 33 7.64 -3.40 -12.53
CA HIS A 33 8.66 -2.45 -12.09
C HIS A 33 9.28 -2.96 -10.78
N TYR A 34 10.60 -2.89 -10.66
CA TYR A 34 11.23 -3.10 -9.37
C TYR A 34 11.05 -1.85 -8.52
N GLY A 35 10.50 -2.04 -7.31
CA GLY A 35 10.28 -0.96 -6.37
C GLY A 35 10.15 -1.47 -4.94
N ASP A 36 10.28 -0.57 -3.97
CA ASP A 36 10.14 -0.85 -2.56
C ASP A 36 9.37 0.29 -1.88
N LEU A 37 8.47 -0.06 -0.94
CA LEU A 37 7.70 0.91 -0.15
C LEU A 37 8.59 1.77 0.75
N THR A 38 9.81 1.34 1.00
CA THR A 38 10.81 2.08 1.78
C THR A 38 11.64 3.07 0.94
N ASP A 39 11.47 3.09 -0.39
CA ASP A 39 12.21 3.97 -1.30
C ASP A 39 11.32 5.04 -1.94
N SER A 40 11.38 6.25 -1.39
CA SER A 40 10.56 7.39 -1.86
C SER A 40 10.87 7.80 -3.30
N THR A 41 12.16 7.80 -3.68
CA THR A 41 12.60 8.24 -5.01
C THR A 41 12.12 7.26 -6.08
N ASN A 42 12.31 5.97 -5.84
CA ASN A 42 11.87 4.92 -6.74
C ASN A 42 10.35 4.93 -6.94
N LEU A 43 9.57 5.06 -5.86
CA LEU A 43 8.10 5.16 -5.94
C LEU A 43 7.68 6.40 -6.76
N PHE A 44 8.32 7.53 -6.54
CA PHE A 44 8.03 8.76 -7.30
C PHE A 44 8.33 8.58 -8.79
N GLU A 45 9.47 8.00 -9.14
CA GLU A 45 9.84 7.74 -10.54
C GLU A 45 8.84 6.82 -11.24
N ILE A 46 8.44 5.71 -10.59
CA ILE A 46 7.46 4.78 -11.15
C ILE A 46 6.11 5.46 -11.35
N ILE A 47 5.60 6.14 -10.32
CA ILE A 47 4.28 6.80 -10.37
C ILE A 47 4.28 7.93 -11.41
N SER A 48 5.34 8.72 -11.48
CA SER A 48 5.48 9.80 -12.47
C SER A 48 5.54 9.29 -13.91
N LYS A 49 6.19 8.15 -14.14
CA LYS A 49 6.31 7.50 -15.45
C LYS A 49 4.99 6.85 -15.88
N VAL A 50 4.35 6.11 -14.98
CA VAL A 50 3.13 5.35 -15.26
C VAL A 50 1.90 6.27 -15.33
N ARG A 51 1.85 7.30 -14.48
CA ARG A 51 0.71 8.24 -14.34
C ARG A 51 -0.63 7.51 -14.20
N PRO A 52 -0.80 6.61 -13.21
CA PRO A 52 -1.94 5.70 -13.12
C PRO A 52 -3.25 6.46 -12.90
N ASP A 53 -4.35 5.93 -13.43
CA ASP A 53 -5.71 6.36 -13.10
C ASP A 53 -6.17 5.76 -11.77
N GLU A 54 -5.73 4.54 -11.48
CA GLU A 54 -6.02 3.81 -10.23
C GLU A 54 -4.75 3.19 -9.68
N LEU A 55 -4.56 3.31 -8.35
CA LEU A 55 -3.45 2.72 -7.63
C LEU A 55 -3.96 1.92 -6.43
N TYR A 56 -3.66 0.62 -6.42
CA TYR A 56 -4.02 -0.30 -5.35
C TYR A 56 -2.79 -0.65 -4.54
N ASN A 57 -2.71 -0.18 -3.30
CA ASN A 57 -1.65 -0.57 -2.38
C ASN A 57 -2.03 -1.84 -1.63
N LEU A 58 -1.52 -2.95 -2.10
CA LEU A 58 -1.64 -4.28 -1.48
C LEU A 58 -0.32 -4.72 -0.81
N GLY A 59 0.73 -3.92 -0.96
CA GLY A 59 2.06 -4.22 -0.42
C GLY A 59 2.14 -4.00 1.09
N ALA A 60 2.71 -4.95 1.80
CA ALA A 60 2.95 -4.86 3.24
C ALA A 60 3.93 -5.93 3.72
N GLN A 61 4.54 -5.70 4.89
CA GLN A 61 5.06 -6.76 5.74
C GLN A 61 3.87 -7.30 6.55
N SER A 62 3.13 -8.27 6.04
CA SER A 62 1.81 -8.68 6.54
C SER A 62 1.81 -9.77 7.62
N HIS A 63 2.99 -10.30 7.99
CA HIS A 63 3.08 -11.36 8.98
C HIS A 63 3.14 -10.77 10.40
N VAL A 64 2.04 -10.90 11.16
CA VAL A 64 1.88 -10.28 12.49
C VAL A 64 3.03 -10.67 13.45
N LYS A 65 3.41 -11.96 13.55
CA LYS A 65 4.50 -12.38 14.42
C LYS A 65 5.83 -11.69 14.04
N VAL A 66 6.17 -11.64 12.76
CA VAL A 66 7.40 -10.99 12.27
C VAL A 66 7.41 -9.50 12.61
N SER A 67 6.24 -8.86 12.71
CA SER A 67 6.19 -7.44 13.09
C SER A 67 6.73 -7.15 14.49
N PHE A 68 6.71 -8.12 15.40
CA PHE A 68 7.34 -7.99 16.73
C PHE A 68 8.87 -8.12 16.66
N GLU A 69 9.37 -8.89 15.71
CA GLU A 69 10.82 -9.11 15.51
C GLU A 69 11.46 -7.99 14.68
N MET A 70 10.67 -7.38 13.77
CA MET A 70 11.10 -6.35 12.80
C MET A 70 10.15 -5.14 12.83
N SER A 71 9.91 -4.58 14.01
CA SER A 71 8.90 -3.54 14.22
C SER A 71 9.20 -2.25 13.45
N GLU A 72 10.45 -1.82 13.40
CA GLU A 72 10.86 -0.62 12.67
C GLU A 72 10.66 -0.78 11.16
N TYR A 73 11.09 -1.92 10.59
CA TYR A 73 10.87 -2.21 9.18
C TYR A 73 9.36 -2.27 8.86
N THR A 74 8.56 -2.90 9.73
CA THR A 74 7.11 -2.96 9.57
C THR A 74 6.49 -1.57 9.59
N ALA A 75 6.89 -0.71 10.51
CA ALA A 75 6.41 0.66 10.59
C ALA A 75 6.81 1.47 9.33
N ASP A 76 8.04 1.32 8.87
CA ASP A 76 8.56 2.03 7.69
C ASP A 76 7.88 1.57 6.40
N CYS A 77 7.71 0.26 6.23
CA CYS A 77 7.06 -0.32 5.06
C CYS A 77 5.54 -0.04 5.05
N ASP A 78 4.83 -0.43 6.12
CA ASP A 78 3.38 -0.50 6.16
C ASP A 78 2.71 0.83 6.53
N GLY A 79 3.41 1.67 7.29
CA GLY A 79 2.96 3.01 7.68
C GLY A 79 3.52 4.09 6.77
N ILE A 80 4.81 4.35 6.88
CA ILE A 80 5.49 5.43 6.15
C ILE A 80 5.49 5.17 4.63
N GLY A 81 5.54 3.89 4.19
CA GLY A 81 5.43 3.54 2.77
C GLY A 81 4.15 4.08 2.13
N VAL A 82 3.03 4.07 2.85
CA VAL A 82 1.76 4.65 2.37
C VAL A 82 1.89 6.18 2.22
N LEU A 83 2.48 6.85 3.20
CA LEU A 83 2.75 8.29 3.11
C LEU A 83 3.64 8.62 1.90
N ARG A 84 4.68 7.80 1.63
CA ARG A 84 5.56 7.97 0.46
C ARG A 84 4.77 7.90 -0.86
N MET A 85 3.85 6.94 -0.99
CA MET A 85 3.00 6.83 -2.19
C MET A 85 2.07 8.03 -2.36
N LEU A 86 1.43 8.48 -1.29
CA LEU A 86 0.56 9.67 -1.34
C LEU A 86 1.35 10.92 -1.73
N ASN A 87 2.55 11.08 -1.17
CA ASN A 87 3.46 12.17 -1.57
C ASN A 87 3.90 12.05 -3.03
N ALA A 88 4.20 10.84 -3.50
CA ALA A 88 4.57 10.61 -4.90
C ALA A 88 3.43 10.97 -5.86
N ILE A 89 2.19 10.60 -5.55
CA ILE A 89 1.00 11.00 -6.34
C ILE A 89 0.87 12.52 -6.39
N ARG A 90 1.01 13.20 -5.24
CA ARG A 90 0.94 14.68 -5.18
C ARG A 90 2.07 15.34 -5.96
N SER A 91 3.31 14.92 -5.73
CA SER A 91 4.48 15.50 -6.39
C SER A 91 4.50 15.26 -7.89
N ALA A 92 3.88 14.19 -8.37
CA ALA A 92 3.68 13.92 -9.79
C ALA A 92 2.51 14.72 -10.42
N GLY A 93 1.82 15.57 -9.65
CA GLY A 93 0.66 16.34 -10.13
C GLY A 93 -0.54 15.47 -10.48
N LEU A 94 -0.78 14.40 -9.72
CA LEU A 94 -1.82 13.41 -10.00
C LEU A 94 -2.97 13.39 -8.97
N SER A 95 -3.00 14.37 -8.07
CA SER A 95 -3.96 14.43 -6.95
C SER A 95 -5.42 14.36 -7.39
N GLU A 96 -5.78 15.00 -8.49
CA GLU A 96 -7.14 15.02 -9.03
C GLU A 96 -7.44 13.82 -9.95
N LYS A 97 -6.38 13.17 -10.47
CA LYS A 97 -6.50 12.08 -11.44
C LYS A 97 -6.53 10.71 -10.80
N THR A 98 -5.55 10.44 -9.94
CA THR A 98 -5.31 9.08 -9.42
C THR A 98 -6.25 8.75 -8.27
N ARG A 99 -7.03 7.68 -8.43
CA ARG A 99 -7.81 7.07 -7.35
C ARG A 99 -6.92 6.08 -6.61
N PHE A 100 -6.80 6.25 -5.31
CA PHE A 100 -5.93 5.40 -4.49
C PHE A 100 -6.77 4.52 -3.55
N TYR A 101 -6.44 3.24 -3.50
CA TYR A 101 -7.00 2.27 -2.57
C TYR A 101 -5.91 1.73 -1.65
N GLN A 102 -6.12 1.84 -0.34
CA GLN A 102 -5.30 1.23 0.70
C GLN A 102 -5.94 -0.05 1.20
N ALA A 103 -5.28 -1.18 1.03
CA ALA A 103 -5.63 -2.40 1.73
C ALA A 103 -5.30 -2.23 3.23
N SER A 104 -6.33 -2.03 4.03
CA SER A 104 -6.22 -2.00 5.47
C SER A 104 -6.53 -3.40 6.04
N THR A 105 -6.86 -3.54 7.30
CA THR A 105 -6.94 -4.84 7.97
C THR A 105 -7.93 -4.82 9.13
N SER A 106 -8.60 -5.94 9.39
CA SER A 106 -9.40 -6.16 10.61
C SER A 106 -8.57 -6.12 11.90
N GLU A 107 -7.24 -6.30 11.81
CA GLU A 107 -6.30 -6.15 12.94
C GLU A 107 -6.32 -4.73 13.57
N LEU A 108 -6.88 -3.73 12.87
CA LEU A 108 -7.11 -2.40 13.44
C LEU A 108 -8.01 -2.47 14.67
N TYR A 109 -9.01 -3.36 14.68
CA TYR A 109 -9.92 -3.52 15.82
C TYR A 109 -9.23 -4.17 17.01
N GLY A 110 -8.26 -5.07 16.80
CA GLY A 110 -7.38 -5.65 17.80
C GLY A 110 -8.10 -6.16 19.05
N LEU A 111 -7.97 -5.46 20.19
CA LEU A 111 -8.81 -5.71 21.37
C LEU A 111 -10.20 -5.10 21.12
N VAL A 112 -11.07 -5.89 20.54
CA VAL A 112 -12.38 -5.48 20.05
C VAL A 112 -13.20 -4.75 21.12
N GLN A 113 -13.64 -3.54 20.80
CA GLN A 113 -14.40 -2.68 21.72
C GLN A 113 -15.92 -2.83 21.55
N GLU A 114 -16.38 -3.43 20.44
CA GLU A 114 -17.77 -3.59 20.08
C GLU A 114 -17.98 -4.87 19.27
N VAL A 115 -19.10 -5.59 19.50
CA VAL A 115 -19.47 -6.81 18.76
C VAL A 115 -20.94 -6.72 18.36
N PRO A 116 -21.28 -6.83 17.07
CA PRO A 116 -20.38 -6.87 15.91
C PRO A 116 -19.64 -5.53 15.67
N GLN A 117 -18.50 -5.56 14.98
CA GLN A 117 -17.81 -4.33 14.58
C GLN A 117 -18.55 -3.62 13.46
N SER A 118 -18.37 -2.30 13.41
CA SER A 118 -18.86 -1.40 12.37
C SER A 118 -17.76 -0.40 11.97
N GLU A 119 -18.05 0.47 11.02
CA GLU A 119 -17.12 1.53 10.61
C GLU A 119 -16.87 2.58 11.71
N THR A 120 -17.72 2.62 12.74
CA THR A 120 -17.59 3.54 13.89
C THR A 120 -16.95 2.89 15.11
N THR A 121 -16.74 1.57 15.09
CA THR A 121 -16.09 0.84 16.19
C THR A 121 -14.66 1.37 16.39
N PRO A 122 -14.27 1.80 17.61
CA PRO A 122 -12.93 2.30 17.87
C PRO A 122 -11.85 1.25 17.59
N PHE A 123 -10.75 1.68 16.98
CA PHE A 123 -9.60 0.84 16.77
C PHE A 123 -8.78 0.69 18.06
N TYR A 124 -8.32 -0.53 18.32
CA TYR A 124 -7.43 -0.84 19.44
C TYR A 124 -6.37 -1.88 19.02
N PRO A 125 -5.39 -1.48 18.17
CA PRO A 125 -4.41 -2.39 17.60
C PRO A 125 -3.56 -3.07 18.67
N ARG A 126 -3.20 -4.34 18.45
CA ARG A 126 -2.47 -5.16 19.43
C ARG A 126 -1.15 -5.74 18.89
N SER A 127 -0.66 -5.23 17.76
CA SER A 127 0.62 -5.63 17.18
C SER A 127 1.30 -4.44 16.49
N PRO A 128 2.64 -4.43 16.33
CA PRO A 128 3.33 -3.42 15.54
C PRO A 128 2.81 -3.33 14.10
N TYR A 129 2.41 -4.45 13.50
CA TYR A 129 1.72 -4.49 12.22
C TYR A 129 0.42 -3.67 12.23
N ALA A 130 -0.46 -3.95 13.20
CA ALA A 130 -1.74 -3.26 13.31
C ALA A 130 -1.57 -1.76 13.59
N VAL A 131 -0.58 -1.37 14.40
CA VAL A 131 -0.25 0.05 14.66
C VAL A 131 0.24 0.75 13.39
N ALA A 132 1.11 0.10 12.60
CA ALA A 132 1.56 0.64 11.33
C ALA A 132 0.40 0.80 10.32
N LYS A 133 -0.48 -0.19 10.26
CA LYS A 133 -1.70 -0.13 9.43
C LYS A 133 -2.69 0.93 9.92
N GLN A 134 -2.76 1.19 11.22
CA GLN A 134 -3.58 2.28 11.75
C GLN A 134 -3.02 3.66 11.35
N TYR A 135 -1.71 3.85 11.38
CA TYR A 135 -1.10 5.05 10.82
C TYR A 135 -1.46 5.20 9.33
N ALA A 136 -1.30 4.12 8.54
CA ALA A 136 -1.65 4.10 7.13
C ALA A 136 -3.11 4.48 6.88
N TYR A 137 -4.04 3.93 7.67
CA TYR A 137 -5.45 4.27 7.59
C TYR A 137 -5.69 5.77 7.80
N TRP A 138 -5.16 6.33 8.87
CA TRP A 138 -5.39 7.73 9.22
C TRP A 138 -4.68 8.71 8.29
N ILE A 139 -3.50 8.38 7.78
CA ILE A 139 -2.83 9.25 6.80
C ILE A 139 -3.59 9.31 5.46
N VAL A 140 -4.24 8.20 5.06
CA VAL A 140 -5.13 8.18 3.89
C VAL A 140 -6.36 9.07 4.12
N VAL A 141 -7.00 8.96 5.28
CA VAL A 141 -8.13 9.85 5.65
C VAL A 141 -7.68 11.31 5.65
N ASN A 142 -6.57 11.62 6.30
CA ASN A 142 -6.04 12.97 6.39
C ASN A 142 -5.75 13.58 5.01
N TYR A 143 -5.10 12.82 4.10
CA TYR A 143 -4.79 13.32 2.75
C TYR A 143 -6.04 13.52 1.90
N ARG A 144 -7.05 12.66 2.06
CA ARG A 144 -8.36 12.85 1.42
C ARG A 144 -9.01 14.17 1.84
N GLU A 145 -9.00 14.46 3.13
CA GLU A 145 -9.64 15.66 3.67
C GLU A 145 -8.83 16.93 3.42
N ALA A 146 -7.51 16.87 3.62
CA ALA A 146 -6.64 18.03 3.49
C ALA A 146 -6.36 18.46 2.06
N TYR A 147 -6.32 17.50 1.12
CA TYR A 147 -5.91 17.76 -0.28
C TYR A 147 -6.98 17.42 -1.32
N GLY A 148 -8.18 17.02 -0.91
CA GLY A 148 -9.27 16.68 -1.80
C GLY A 148 -8.99 15.46 -2.72
N MET A 149 -8.03 14.61 -2.36
CA MET A 149 -7.66 13.44 -3.15
C MET A 149 -8.72 12.34 -3.07
N HIS A 150 -8.91 11.59 -4.15
CA HIS A 150 -9.79 10.42 -4.13
C HIS A 150 -9.07 9.21 -3.52
N LEU A 151 -9.19 9.05 -2.20
CA LEU A 151 -8.51 8.00 -1.44
C LEU A 151 -9.52 7.18 -0.65
N SER A 152 -9.34 5.86 -0.61
CA SER A 152 -10.20 4.94 0.14
C SER A 152 -9.39 3.90 0.92
N ASN A 153 -9.94 3.47 2.06
CA ASN A 153 -9.44 2.36 2.85
C ASN A 153 -10.44 1.20 2.78
N GLY A 154 -9.98 -0.01 2.52
CA GLY A 154 -10.77 -1.23 2.67
C GLY A 154 -10.31 -2.00 3.90
N ILE A 155 -11.21 -2.30 4.84
CA ILE A 155 -10.90 -3.14 6.00
C ILE A 155 -11.08 -4.59 5.59
N LEU A 156 -9.97 -5.31 5.43
CA LEU A 156 -9.96 -6.70 5.01
C LEU A 156 -9.97 -7.63 6.24
N PHE A 157 -10.81 -8.67 6.17
CA PHE A 157 -10.92 -9.74 7.16
C PHE A 157 -10.27 -11.01 6.69
#